data_1bd5e2b6bd1fcebf2099d603b8d484f3
#
_entry.id   1bd5e2b6bd1fcebf2099d603b8d484f3
#
_cell.length_a   1.000
_cell.length_b   1.000
_cell.length_c   1.000
_cell.angle_alpha   90.00
_cell.angle_beta   90.00
_cell.angle_gamma   90.00
#
_symmetry.space_group_name_H-M   'P 1'
#
loop_
_entity.id
_entity.type
_entity.pdbx_description
1 polymer ?
#
loop_
_entity_poly.entity_id
_entity_poly.type
_entity_poly.pdbx_seq_one_letter_code
_entity_poly.pdbx_strand_id
1 'polypeptide(L)'
;MTALQQSPESTMLLHPAGALANARSGMILSGVTPGLRAEAEALQADLDEIATVRQLQSNAAGMLGSGLDSVQEARRLLASAVTDRSSMPARYAEDPEELQALRAAAQSLDDFATGIARMEKDVGAPMDDFEGARGSLALPVVGTVLRPYREPDAAGVSRPGWVIATAPAALVQTPWPATIRYRGPFLDYGNVMIVEPARGYLMIFAGLSQVFGEVGDVLKAGDPVGLMGGAEAPAQEFGSQFVADAAQGAEAGRSETLYLELRQGNETLDPADWFVLNPVVDPQQD
;
A
#
# COMPACT_ATOMS: atom_id res chain seq x y z
N MET A 1 -1.99 -25.68 42.77
CA MET A 1 -2.73 -25.02 43.92
C MET A 1 -4.13 -25.59 44.16
N THR A 2 -4.52 -26.70 43.56
CA THR A 2 -5.85 -27.32 43.64
C THR A 2 -6.03 -28.35 44.77
N ALA A 3 -4.98 -28.67 45.52
CA ALA A 3 -5.04 -29.71 46.56
C ALA A 3 -5.43 -29.18 47.97
N LEU A 4 -5.47 -27.85 48.19
CA LEU A 4 -5.78 -27.28 49.49
C LEU A 4 -7.27 -26.96 49.70
N GLN A 5 -8.11 -27.06 48.65
CA GLN A 5 -9.53 -26.73 48.71
C GLN A 5 -10.47 -27.91 49.08
N GLN A 6 -9.95 -29.10 49.27
CA GLN A 6 -10.76 -30.30 49.56
C GLN A 6 -10.53 -30.93 50.96
N SER A 7 -9.87 -30.26 51.86
CA SER A 7 -9.78 -30.72 53.25
C SER A 7 -11.01 -30.31 54.03
N PRO A 8 -11.83 -31.23 54.54
CA PRO A 8 -12.98 -30.89 55.36
C PRO A 8 -12.53 -30.12 56.60
N GLU A 9 -13.25 -29.05 56.95
CA GLU A 9 -12.95 -28.15 58.10
C GLU A 9 -12.70 -28.89 59.43
N SER A 10 -13.20 -30.12 59.58
CA SER A 10 -13.02 -30.99 60.75
C SER A 10 -11.58 -31.54 60.93
N THR A 11 -10.77 -31.62 59.87
CA THR A 11 -9.38 -32.07 59.96
C THR A 11 -8.41 -30.96 60.34
N MET A 12 -8.78 -29.68 60.18
CA MET A 12 -7.98 -28.52 60.63
C MET A 12 -7.88 -28.39 62.15
N LEU A 13 -8.87 -28.90 62.86
CA LEU A 13 -8.90 -28.86 64.34
C LEU A 13 -7.99 -29.92 65.00
N LEU A 14 -7.56 -30.94 64.23
CA LEU A 14 -6.73 -32.09 64.72
C LEU A 14 -5.25 -31.93 64.38
N HIS A 15 -4.80 -30.77 63.92
CA HIS A 15 -3.38 -30.56 63.62
C HIS A 15 -2.55 -30.51 64.91
N PRO A 16 -1.37 -31.18 64.97
CA PRO A 16 -0.57 -31.32 66.19
C PRO A 16 -0.06 -30.02 66.81
N ALA A 17 -0.14 -28.89 66.07
CA ALA A 17 0.29 -27.57 66.54
C ALA A 17 -0.81 -26.80 67.33
N GLY A 18 -2.04 -27.33 67.46
CA GLY A 18 -3.13 -26.71 68.23
C GLY A 18 -3.87 -25.57 67.53
N ALA A 19 -5.10 -25.32 68.00
CA ALA A 19 -6.01 -24.30 67.41
C ALA A 19 -5.42 -22.88 67.34
N LEU A 20 -4.59 -22.49 68.30
CA LEU A 20 -3.94 -21.20 68.34
C LEU A 20 -2.88 -21.00 67.25
N ALA A 21 -2.14 -22.06 66.93
CA ALA A 21 -1.16 -22.03 65.86
C ALA A 21 -1.83 -21.92 64.48
N ASN A 22 -2.93 -22.63 64.28
CA ASN A 22 -3.75 -22.53 63.07
C ASN A 22 -4.39 -21.14 62.90
N ALA A 23 -4.87 -20.52 63.95
CA ALA A 23 -5.40 -19.14 63.94
C ALA A 23 -4.30 -18.12 63.54
N ARG A 24 -3.09 -18.28 64.13
CA ARG A 24 -1.94 -17.41 63.75
C ARG A 24 -1.50 -17.62 62.33
N SER A 25 -1.42 -18.85 61.84
CA SER A 25 -1.10 -19.14 60.45
C SER A 25 -2.15 -18.59 59.50
N GLY A 26 -3.44 -18.69 59.87
CA GLY A 26 -4.53 -18.08 59.12
C GLY A 26 -4.43 -16.53 59.04
N MET A 27 -4.07 -15.88 60.15
CA MET A 27 -3.86 -14.42 60.17
C MET A 27 -2.64 -13.99 59.32
N ILE A 28 -1.56 -14.73 59.38
CA ILE A 28 -0.37 -14.46 58.54
C ILE A 28 -0.71 -14.65 57.07
N LEU A 29 -1.38 -15.74 56.71
CA LEU A 29 -1.79 -16.03 55.32
C LEU A 29 -2.78 -14.96 54.84
N SER A 30 -3.76 -14.54 55.66
CA SER A 30 -4.71 -13.49 55.26
C SER A 30 -4.06 -12.12 55.05
N GLY A 31 -2.95 -11.85 55.78
CA GLY A 31 -2.18 -10.60 55.60
C GLY A 31 -1.24 -10.59 54.41
N VAL A 32 -0.68 -11.78 54.04
CA VAL A 32 0.29 -11.88 52.95
C VAL A 32 -0.38 -12.16 51.59
N THR A 33 -1.50 -12.88 51.59
CA THR A 33 -2.20 -13.28 50.36
C THR A 33 -2.60 -12.10 49.46
N PRO A 34 -3.13 -10.95 49.98
CA PRO A 34 -3.46 -9.79 49.16
C PRO A 34 -2.24 -9.20 48.46
N GLY A 35 -1.10 -9.09 49.18
CA GLY A 35 0.15 -8.58 48.61
C GLY A 35 0.68 -9.47 47.47
N LEU A 36 0.73 -10.80 47.70
CA LEU A 36 1.15 -11.73 46.67
C LEU A 36 0.21 -11.75 45.45
N ARG A 37 -1.10 -11.56 45.70
CA ARG A 37 -2.06 -11.49 44.57
C ARG A 37 -1.85 -10.21 43.73
N ALA A 38 -1.66 -9.06 44.42
CA ALA A 38 -1.37 -7.83 43.71
C ALA A 38 -0.06 -7.88 42.92
N GLU A 39 0.98 -8.52 43.48
CA GLU A 39 2.26 -8.72 42.76
C GLU A 39 2.11 -9.67 41.59
N ALA A 40 1.32 -10.72 41.70
CA ALA A 40 1.03 -11.64 40.60
C ALA A 40 0.22 -10.97 39.47
N GLU A 41 -0.76 -10.14 39.83
CA GLU A 41 -1.56 -9.35 38.87
C GLU A 41 -0.68 -8.31 38.14
N ALA A 42 0.21 -7.63 38.88
CA ALA A 42 1.18 -6.70 38.26
C ALA A 42 2.14 -7.42 37.30
N LEU A 43 2.69 -8.57 37.71
CA LEU A 43 3.57 -9.36 36.86
C LEU A 43 2.84 -9.88 35.61
N GLN A 44 1.58 -10.22 35.73
CA GLN A 44 0.76 -10.65 34.59
C GLN A 44 0.54 -9.50 33.61
N ALA A 45 0.27 -8.30 34.10
CA ALA A 45 0.15 -7.09 33.27
C ALA A 45 1.47 -6.77 32.53
N ASP A 46 2.61 -6.87 33.22
CA ASP A 46 3.94 -6.68 32.61
C ASP A 46 4.22 -7.73 31.51
N LEU A 47 3.82 -8.99 31.74
CA LEU A 47 3.97 -10.03 30.71
C LEU A 47 3.09 -9.77 29.48
N ASP A 48 1.86 -9.28 29.66
CA ASP A 48 0.96 -8.93 28.60
C ASP A 48 1.49 -7.73 27.79
N GLU A 49 2.08 -6.74 28.47
CA GLU A 49 2.74 -5.61 27.83
C GLU A 49 3.96 -6.08 26.99
N ILE A 50 4.83 -6.92 27.57
CA ILE A 50 5.98 -7.50 26.87
C ILE A 50 5.52 -8.31 25.65
N ALA A 51 4.45 -9.08 25.77
CA ALA A 51 3.91 -9.85 24.64
C ALA A 51 3.43 -8.92 23.52
N THR A 52 2.74 -7.83 23.86
CA THR A 52 2.28 -6.81 22.91
C THR A 52 3.47 -6.14 22.19
N VAL A 53 4.48 -5.72 22.95
CA VAL A 53 5.69 -5.09 22.38
C VAL A 53 6.43 -6.06 21.45
N ARG A 54 6.55 -7.33 21.82
CA ARG A 54 7.16 -8.36 20.96
C ARG A 54 6.38 -8.56 19.67
N GLN A 55 5.05 -8.56 19.74
CA GLN A 55 4.21 -8.66 18.55
C GLN A 55 4.42 -7.47 17.61
N LEU A 56 4.45 -6.24 18.15
CA LEU A 56 4.75 -5.03 17.38
C LEU A 56 6.14 -5.08 16.73
N GLN A 57 7.15 -5.52 17.47
CA GLN A 57 8.50 -5.68 16.94
C GLN A 57 8.57 -6.72 15.83
N SER A 58 7.87 -7.85 15.99
CA SER A 58 7.79 -8.90 14.96
C SER A 58 7.13 -8.39 13.69
N ASN A 59 6.03 -7.65 13.83
CA ASN A 59 5.32 -7.04 12.71
C ASN A 59 6.20 -6.00 11.98
N ALA A 60 6.88 -5.14 12.74
CA ALA A 60 7.82 -4.16 12.18
C ALA A 60 9.00 -4.81 11.45
N ALA A 61 9.56 -5.88 12.00
CA ALA A 61 10.62 -6.65 11.33
C ALA A 61 10.13 -7.31 10.04
N GLY A 62 8.90 -7.84 10.04
CA GLY A 62 8.26 -8.38 8.84
C GLY A 62 8.06 -7.32 7.76
N MET A 63 7.59 -6.12 8.12
CA MET A 63 7.42 -5.00 7.19
C MET A 63 8.76 -4.54 6.59
N LEU A 64 9.80 -4.44 7.41
CA LEU A 64 11.15 -4.10 6.93
C LEU A 64 11.70 -5.16 5.99
N GLY A 65 11.49 -6.45 6.28
CA GLY A 65 11.87 -7.55 5.39
C GLY A 65 11.18 -7.45 4.04
N SER A 66 9.85 -7.31 4.03
CA SER A 66 9.06 -7.16 2.81
C SER A 66 9.46 -5.91 2.01
N GLY A 67 9.76 -4.80 2.69
CA GLY A 67 10.23 -3.57 2.05
C GLY A 67 11.60 -3.77 1.38
N LEU A 68 12.53 -4.46 2.05
CA LEU A 68 13.84 -4.77 1.48
C LEU A 68 13.73 -5.67 0.24
N ASP A 69 12.92 -6.73 0.31
CA ASP A 69 12.67 -7.63 -0.81
C ASP A 69 12.07 -6.88 -2.00
N SER A 70 11.11 -5.98 -1.74
CA SER A 70 10.50 -5.12 -2.76
C SER A 70 11.53 -4.22 -3.44
N VAL A 71 12.42 -3.56 -2.66
CA VAL A 71 13.49 -2.71 -3.21
C VAL A 71 14.50 -3.53 -4.02
N GLN A 72 14.87 -4.72 -3.58
CA GLN A 72 15.80 -5.60 -4.32
C GLN A 72 15.18 -6.05 -5.65
N GLU A 73 13.92 -6.46 -5.64
CA GLU A 73 13.20 -6.83 -6.85
C GLU A 73 13.03 -5.64 -7.79
N ALA A 74 12.69 -4.46 -7.27
CA ALA A 74 12.63 -3.22 -8.04
C ALA A 74 13.96 -2.90 -8.74
N ARG A 75 15.08 -3.03 -8.02
CA ARG A 75 16.42 -2.82 -8.60
C ARG A 75 16.73 -3.84 -9.70
N ARG A 76 16.38 -5.09 -9.50
CA ARG A 76 16.59 -6.15 -10.49
C ARG A 76 15.79 -5.89 -11.76
N LEU A 77 14.50 -5.57 -11.64
CA LEU A 77 13.62 -5.27 -12.77
C LEU A 77 14.03 -3.97 -13.46
N LEU A 78 14.42 -2.96 -12.72
CA LEU A 78 14.91 -1.70 -13.30
C LEU A 78 16.19 -1.93 -14.12
N ALA A 79 17.16 -2.69 -13.59
CA ALA A 79 18.39 -3.01 -14.30
C ALA A 79 18.11 -3.78 -15.60
N SER A 80 17.19 -4.75 -15.56
CA SER A 80 16.73 -5.49 -16.73
C SER A 80 16.07 -4.57 -17.76
N ALA A 81 15.11 -3.74 -17.32
CA ALA A 81 14.38 -2.82 -18.18
C ALA A 81 15.29 -1.77 -18.85
N VAL A 82 16.26 -1.21 -18.10
CA VAL A 82 17.25 -0.27 -18.67
C VAL A 82 18.07 -0.94 -19.77
N THR A 83 18.50 -2.18 -19.56
CA THR A 83 19.26 -2.94 -20.57
C THR A 83 18.41 -3.20 -21.81
N ASP A 84 17.17 -3.60 -21.63
CA ASP A 84 16.25 -3.88 -22.73
C ASP A 84 15.86 -2.62 -23.51
N ARG A 85 15.63 -1.49 -22.83
CA ARG A 85 15.26 -0.21 -23.45
C ARG A 85 16.37 0.39 -24.31
N SER A 86 17.63 0.22 -23.92
CA SER A 86 18.77 0.73 -24.70
C SER A 86 18.83 0.15 -26.11
N SER A 87 18.12 -0.94 -26.40
CA SER A 87 18.03 -1.61 -27.69
C SER A 87 16.75 -1.30 -28.48
N MET A 88 15.76 -0.61 -27.89
CA MET A 88 14.50 -0.29 -28.56
C MET A 88 14.51 1.11 -29.15
N PRO A 89 14.05 1.32 -30.40
CA PRO A 89 13.89 2.66 -30.94
C PRO A 89 12.78 3.40 -30.17
N ALA A 90 13.04 4.63 -29.75
CA ALA A 90 12.00 5.52 -29.25
C ALA A 90 10.95 5.72 -30.36
N ARG A 91 9.69 5.48 -30.05
CA ARG A 91 8.61 5.55 -31.06
C ARG A 91 8.04 6.94 -31.22
N TYR A 92 8.34 7.86 -30.31
CA TYR A 92 7.67 9.14 -30.23
C TYR A 92 8.58 10.22 -29.69
N ALA A 93 8.57 11.39 -30.31
CA ALA A 93 9.11 12.63 -29.77
C ALA A 93 7.99 13.66 -29.73
N GLU A 94 7.37 13.85 -28.58
CA GLU A 94 6.52 15.03 -28.37
C GLU A 94 7.39 16.28 -28.39
N ASP A 95 6.81 17.39 -28.88
CA ASP A 95 7.48 18.67 -28.77
C ASP A 95 7.53 19.06 -27.28
N PRO A 96 8.73 19.16 -26.68
CA PRO A 96 8.85 19.48 -25.25
C PRO A 96 8.24 20.83 -24.88
N GLU A 97 8.21 21.78 -25.83
CA GLU A 97 7.63 23.10 -25.60
C GLU A 97 6.10 23.02 -25.54
N GLU A 98 5.48 22.25 -26.41
CA GLU A 98 4.03 22.03 -26.42
C GLU A 98 3.56 21.32 -25.15
N LEU A 99 4.31 20.31 -24.70
CA LEU A 99 4.02 19.59 -23.45
C LEU A 99 4.17 20.49 -22.21
N GLN A 100 5.20 21.35 -22.19
CA GLN A 100 5.36 22.33 -21.11
C GLN A 100 4.26 23.38 -21.11
N ALA A 101 3.85 23.86 -22.27
CA ALA A 101 2.74 24.81 -22.40
C ALA A 101 1.43 24.19 -21.92
N LEU A 102 1.15 22.95 -22.31
CA LEU A 102 -0.03 22.22 -21.83
C LEU A 102 0.00 22.04 -20.31
N ARG A 103 1.15 21.64 -19.75
CA ARG A 103 1.34 21.50 -18.31
C ARG A 103 1.09 22.82 -17.56
N ALA A 104 1.58 23.95 -18.11
CA ALA A 104 1.42 25.26 -17.51
C ALA A 104 -0.03 25.79 -17.59
N ALA A 105 -0.80 25.39 -18.62
CA ALA A 105 -2.17 25.81 -18.84
C ALA A 105 -3.20 24.95 -18.10
N ALA A 106 -2.90 23.71 -17.82
CA ALA A 106 -3.83 22.77 -17.18
C ALA A 106 -4.03 23.13 -15.69
N GLN A 107 -5.29 23.18 -15.26
CA GLN A 107 -5.67 23.47 -13.87
C GLN A 107 -5.98 22.21 -13.07
N SER A 108 -6.16 21.09 -13.75
CA SER A 108 -6.45 19.78 -13.15
C SER A 108 -5.76 18.66 -13.93
N LEU A 109 -5.66 17.48 -13.29
CA LEU A 109 -5.15 16.28 -13.96
C LEU A 109 -6.05 15.87 -15.13
N ASP A 110 -7.36 16.11 -15.02
CA ASP A 110 -8.35 15.86 -16.08
C ASP A 110 -8.09 16.73 -17.31
N ASP A 111 -7.88 18.05 -17.11
CA ASP A 111 -7.53 18.98 -18.19
C ASP A 111 -6.25 18.57 -18.89
N PHE A 112 -5.25 18.18 -18.09
CA PHE A 112 -3.94 17.76 -18.60
C PHE A 112 -4.01 16.46 -19.40
N ALA A 113 -4.67 15.45 -18.88
CA ALA A 113 -4.86 14.17 -19.57
C ALA A 113 -5.68 14.33 -20.87
N THR A 114 -6.72 15.17 -20.83
CA THR A 114 -7.50 15.52 -22.01
C THR A 114 -6.65 16.24 -23.07
N GLY A 115 -5.76 17.13 -22.63
CA GLY A 115 -4.80 17.81 -23.50
C GLY A 115 -3.87 16.83 -24.18
N ILE A 116 -3.26 15.92 -23.44
CA ILE A 116 -2.38 14.85 -23.96
C ILE A 116 -3.13 13.97 -24.96
N ALA A 117 -4.36 13.57 -24.66
CA ALA A 117 -5.16 12.76 -25.57
C ALA A 117 -5.43 13.47 -26.93
N ARG A 118 -5.50 14.80 -26.93
CA ARG A 118 -5.69 15.62 -28.15
C ARG A 118 -4.41 15.89 -28.94
N MET A 119 -3.26 15.81 -28.29
CA MET A 119 -1.93 15.95 -28.94
C MET A 119 -1.58 14.74 -29.83
N GLU A 120 -2.58 14.11 -30.40
CA GLU A 120 -2.48 12.88 -31.18
C GLU A 120 -1.64 13.11 -32.44
N LYS A 121 -0.40 12.64 -32.44
CA LYS A 121 0.38 12.45 -33.65
C LYS A 121 0.38 10.96 -33.98
N ASP A 122 0.18 10.66 -35.24
CA ASP A 122 0.03 9.34 -35.83
C ASP A 122 1.31 8.48 -35.69
N VAL A 123 1.63 8.10 -34.50
CA VAL A 123 2.73 7.18 -34.19
C VAL A 123 2.07 5.92 -33.69
N GLY A 124 2.00 4.91 -34.56
CA GLY A 124 1.30 3.67 -34.26
C GLY A 124 1.51 3.17 -32.85
N ALA A 125 0.40 2.99 -32.13
CA ALA A 125 0.37 2.44 -30.78
C ALA A 125 1.11 1.11 -30.71
N PRO A 126 1.64 0.74 -29.54
CA PRO A 126 2.07 -0.64 -29.33
C PRO A 126 0.88 -1.55 -29.52
N MET A 127 1.01 -2.41 -30.25
CA MET A 127 0.47 -3.31 -31.22
C MET A 127 -0.59 -4.30 -30.82
N ASP A 128 -1.03 -4.40 -29.61
CA ASP A 128 -1.92 -5.48 -29.19
C ASP A 128 -3.31 -4.97 -28.85
N ASP A 129 -4.31 -5.79 -29.09
CA ASP A 129 -5.71 -5.56 -28.77
C ASP A 129 -5.90 -5.27 -27.27
N PHE A 130 -5.65 -4.01 -26.88
CA PHE A 130 -5.82 -3.57 -25.49
C PHE A 130 -7.28 -3.75 -25.02
N GLU A 131 -8.25 -3.60 -25.91
CA GLU A 131 -9.66 -3.84 -25.58
C GLU A 131 -9.91 -5.31 -25.23
N GLY A 132 -9.21 -6.23 -25.85
CA GLY A 132 -9.24 -7.65 -25.50
C GLY A 132 -8.66 -7.98 -24.13
N ALA A 133 -7.88 -7.07 -23.54
CA ALA A 133 -7.34 -7.23 -22.18
C ALA A 133 -8.34 -6.85 -21.07
N ARG A 134 -9.52 -6.37 -21.42
CA ARG A 134 -10.56 -5.99 -20.46
C ARG A 134 -10.89 -7.16 -19.52
N GLY A 135 -10.83 -6.92 -18.22
CA GLY A 135 -11.08 -7.93 -17.18
C GLY A 135 -9.92 -8.91 -16.96
N SER A 136 -8.75 -8.69 -17.57
CA SER A 136 -7.59 -9.57 -17.40
C SER A 136 -6.30 -8.87 -16.94
N LEU A 137 -6.30 -7.55 -16.81
CA LEU A 137 -5.11 -6.81 -16.40
C LEU A 137 -4.75 -7.09 -14.93
N ALA A 138 -3.47 -7.34 -14.67
CA ALA A 138 -2.95 -7.39 -13.31
C ALA A 138 -2.88 -5.99 -12.71
N LEU A 139 -3.01 -5.88 -11.37
CA LEU A 139 -2.79 -4.61 -10.70
C LEU A 139 -1.36 -4.11 -10.97
N PRO A 140 -1.19 -2.79 -11.18
CA PRO A 140 0.13 -2.20 -11.47
C PRO A 140 1.08 -2.23 -10.27
N VAL A 141 0.54 -2.48 -9.09
CA VAL A 141 1.30 -2.53 -7.82
C VAL A 141 0.66 -3.53 -6.88
N VAL A 142 1.47 -4.13 -6.02
CA VAL A 142 0.95 -4.95 -4.92
C VAL A 142 0.29 -4.04 -3.89
N GLY A 143 -1.03 -4.12 -3.80
CA GLY A 143 -1.80 -3.23 -2.94
C GLY A 143 -3.25 -3.64 -2.78
N THR A 144 -4.00 -2.81 -2.07
CA THR A 144 -5.45 -2.97 -1.86
C THR A 144 -6.16 -1.70 -2.31
N VAL A 145 -7.23 -1.82 -3.07
CA VAL A 145 -8.05 -0.67 -3.48
C VAL A 145 -8.74 -0.13 -2.24
N LEU A 146 -8.36 1.08 -1.82
CA LEU A 146 -8.98 1.81 -0.72
C LEU A 146 -10.24 2.54 -1.17
N ARG A 147 -10.18 3.09 -2.38
CA ARG A 147 -11.28 3.87 -2.94
C ARG A 147 -11.49 3.52 -4.39
N PRO A 148 -12.65 2.98 -4.73
CA PRO A 148 -13.01 2.66 -6.12
C PRO A 148 -13.37 3.90 -6.94
N TYR A 149 -13.68 3.65 -8.21
CA TYR A 149 -14.02 4.66 -9.20
C TYR A 149 -15.19 5.55 -8.76
N ARG A 150 -14.96 6.88 -8.80
CA ARG A 150 -15.95 7.92 -8.43
C ARG A 150 -16.54 7.83 -7.02
N GLU A 151 -15.96 7.03 -6.13
CA GLU A 151 -16.37 7.05 -4.73
C GLU A 151 -15.89 8.36 -4.07
N PRO A 152 -16.79 9.10 -3.38
CA PRO A 152 -16.41 10.33 -2.70
C PRO A 152 -15.51 10.03 -1.49
N ASP A 153 -14.51 10.89 -1.28
CA ASP A 153 -13.71 10.86 -0.06
C ASP A 153 -14.45 11.49 1.15
N ALA A 154 -13.79 11.51 2.29
CA ALA A 154 -14.34 12.11 3.52
C ALA A 154 -14.68 13.60 3.38
N ALA A 155 -14.10 14.29 2.38
CA ALA A 155 -14.41 15.69 2.04
C ALA A 155 -15.48 15.81 0.96
N GLY A 156 -16.03 14.70 0.45
CA GLY A 156 -17.03 14.66 -0.61
C GLY A 156 -16.46 14.82 -2.02
N VAL A 157 -15.15 14.74 -2.20
CA VAL A 157 -14.51 14.82 -3.51
C VAL A 157 -14.46 13.45 -4.17
N SER A 158 -15.07 13.34 -5.36
CA SER A 158 -15.01 12.11 -6.18
C SER A 158 -13.92 12.25 -7.25
N ARG A 159 -13.07 11.20 -7.35
CA ARG A 159 -12.03 11.12 -8.40
C ARG A 159 -12.35 10.01 -9.39
N PRO A 160 -12.09 10.23 -10.69
CA PRO A 160 -12.37 9.26 -11.73
C PRO A 160 -11.25 8.20 -11.86
N GLY A 161 -10.81 7.62 -10.76
CA GLY A 161 -9.78 6.58 -10.71
C GLY A 161 -9.82 5.84 -9.39
N TRP A 162 -8.96 4.84 -9.25
CA TRP A 162 -8.76 4.12 -8.01
C TRP A 162 -7.68 4.75 -7.14
N VAL A 163 -7.87 4.69 -5.83
CA VAL A 163 -6.81 4.93 -4.84
C VAL A 163 -6.42 3.57 -4.26
N ILE A 164 -5.17 3.20 -4.41
CA ILE A 164 -4.63 1.89 -4.03
C ILE A 164 -3.61 2.10 -2.91
N ALA A 165 -3.84 1.48 -1.74
CA ALA A 165 -2.84 1.44 -0.67
C ALA A 165 -1.71 0.50 -1.02
N THR A 166 -0.47 0.94 -0.85
CA THR A 166 0.74 0.21 -1.20
C THR A 166 1.73 0.16 -0.05
N ALA A 167 2.67 -0.79 -0.10
CA ALA A 167 3.81 -0.75 0.78
C ALA A 167 4.73 0.44 0.44
N PRO A 168 5.52 0.95 1.40
CA PRO A 168 6.59 1.90 1.13
C PRO A 168 7.56 1.35 0.08
N ALA A 169 8.02 2.23 -0.82
CA ALA A 169 8.92 1.90 -1.92
C ALA A 169 8.43 0.77 -2.86
N ALA A 170 7.12 0.52 -2.89
CA ALA A 170 6.54 -0.48 -3.79
C ALA A 170 6.84 -0.13 -5.26
N LEU A 171 7.17 -1.13 -6.04
CA LEU A 171 7.40 -0.99 -7.47
C LEU A 171 6.07 -0.91 -8.20
N VAL A 172 5.90 0.13 -9.02
CA VAL A 172 4.76 0.29 -9.93
C VAL A 172 5.18 -0.11 -11.33
N GLN A 173 4.41 -0.98 -11.94
CA GLN A 173 4.68 -1.56 -13.27
C GLN A 173 3.52 -1.28 -14.21
N THR A 174 3.82 -1.16 -15.52
CA THR A 174 2.73 -1.12 -16.50
C THR A 174 2.11 -2.50 -16.66
N PRO A 175 0.78 -2.65 -16.55
CA PRO A 175 0.11 -3.95 -16.71
C PRO A 175 0.00 -4.41 -18.16
N TRP A 176 0.26 -3.51 -19.11
CA TRP A 176 0.16 -3.75 -20.55
C TRP A 176 1.28 -3.01 -21.28
N PRO A 177 1.72 -3.49 -22.47
CA PRO A 177 2.65 -2.74 -23.29
C PRO A 177 2.12 -1.34 -23.58
N ALA A 178 2.96 -0.33 -23.42
CA ALA A 178 2.52 1.05 -23.54
C ALA A 178 3.66 1.99 -23.94
N THR A 179 3.33 3.18 -24.46
CA THR A 179 4.30 4.25 -24.73
C THR A 179 4.18 5.33 -23.68
N ILE A 180 5.30 5.81 -23.15
CA ILE A 180 5.32 6.91 -22.18
C ILE A 180 4.95 8.21 -22.90
N ARG A 181 3.86 8.88 -22.46
CA ARG A 181 3.39 10.16 -23.00
C ARG A 181 3.78 11.34 -22.10
N TYR A 182 3.87 11.10 -20.80
CA TYR A 182 4.29 12.10 -19.81
C TYR A 182 4.95 11.45 -18.61
N ARG A 183 5.93 12.14 -18.02
CA ARG A 183 6.54 11.80 -16.74
C ARG A 183 6.96 13.08 -16.01
N GLY A 184 6.76 13.13 -14.73
CA GLY A 184 7.26 14.21 -13.87
C GLY A 184 6.22 14.77 -12.91
N PRO A 185 6.60 15.81 -12.17
CA PRO A 185 5.71 16.40 -11.17
C PRO A 185 4.56 17.14 -11.81
N PHE A 186 3.34 16.95 -11.26
CA PHE A 186 2.14 17.61 -11.72
C PHE A 186 1.26 18.04 -10.54
N LEU A 187 1.13 19.35 -10.34
CA LEU A 187 0.36 19.96 -9.25
C LEU A 187 0.66 19.30 -7.90
N ASP A 188 -0.37 18.98 -7.15
CA ASP A 188 -0.35 18.30 -5.85
C ASP A 188 -0.47 16.76 -5.95
N TYR A 189 -0.38 16.20 -7.17
CA TYR A 189 -0.38 14.75 -7.39
C TYR A 189 1.00 14.07 -7.25
N GLY A 190 2.04 14.84 -6.91
CA GLY A 190 3.42 14.34 -6.92
C GLY A 190 3.92 14.05 -8.33
N ASN A 191 4.74 13.03 -8.50
CA ASN A 191 5.11 12.60 -9.84
C ASN A 191 3.99 11.78 -10.46
N VAL A 192 3.71 12.13 -11.71
CA VAL A 192 2.72 11.46 -12.55
C VAL A 192 3.43 10.80 -13.73
N MET A 193 2.99 9.59 -14.05
CA MET A 193 3.34 8.87 -15.26
C MET A 193 2.07 8.66 -16.07
N ILE A 194 2.06 9.09 -17.34
CA ILE A 194 0.97 8.82 -18.28
C ILE A 194 1.52 7.95 -19.39
N VAL A 195 0.92 6.80 -19.57
CA VAL A 195 1.27 5.87 -20.66
C VAL A 195 0.08 5.62 -21.57
N GLU A 196 0.36 5.34 -22.83
CA GLU A 196 -0.62 5.00 -23.86
C GLU A 196 -0.50 3.54 -24.23
N PRO A 197 -1.39 2.66 -23.74
CA PRO A 197 -1.39 1.23 -24.06
C PRO A 197 -1.92 0.93 -25.47
N ALA A 198 -2.83 1.76 -25.96
CA ALA A 198 -3.35 1.70 -27.33
C ALA A 198 -3.80 3.09 -27.75
N ARG A 199 -3.99 3.29 -29.05
CA ARG A 199 -4.41 4.57 -29.60
C ARG A 199 -5.68 5.08 -28.92
N GLY A 200 -5.60 6.28 -28.32
CA GLY A 200 -6.70 6.92 -27.64
C GLY A 200 -6.97 6.39 -26.22
N TYR A 201 -6.22 5.40 -25.72
CA TYR A 201 -6.29 4.97 -24.34
C TYR A 201 -5.12 5.56 -23.54
N LEU A 202 -5.40 6.10 -22.38
CA LEU A 202 -4.38 6.58 -21.44
C LEU A 202 -4.53 5.88 -20.10
N MET A 203 -3.40 5.48 -19.53
CA MET A 203 -3.30 4.98 -18.18
C MET A 203 -2.43 5.92 -17.37
N ILE A 204 -2.95 6.43 -16.27
CA ILE A 204 -2.36 7.49 -15.45
C ILE A 204 -2.02 6.90 -14.09
N PHE A 205 -0.76 7.01 -13.71
CA PHE A 205 -0.25 6.66 -12.40
C PHE A 205 0.19 7.93 -11.70
N ALA A 206 -0.36 8.26 -10.54
CA ALA A 206 0.03 9.43 -9.75
C ALA A 206 0.34 9.04 -8.31
N GLY A 207 1.15 9.86 -7.63
CA GLY A 207 1.60 9.55 -6.30
C GLY A 207 2.97 8.86 -6.26
N LEU A 208 3.70 8.87 -7.36
CA LEU A 208 5.02 8.26 -7.45
C LEU A 208 6.09 9.16 -6.81
N SER A 209 7.03 8.56 -6.06
CA SER A 209 8.22 9.28 -5.60
C SER A 209 9.29 9.37 -6.68
N GLN A 210 9.40 8.32 -7.50
CA GLN A 210 10.32 8.26 -8.63
C GLN A 210 9.59 7.72 -9.86
N VAL A 211 9.96 8.24 -11.04
CA VAL A 211 9.44 7.80 -12.34
C VAL A 211 10.62 7.37 -13.23
N PHE A 212 10.39 6.34 -14.04
CA PHE A 212 11.43 5.72 -14.87
C PHE A 212 11.09 5.83 -16.36
N GLY A 213 12.14 5.88 -17.18
CA GLY A 213 12.03 5.97 -18.64
C GLY A 213 11.93 7.43 -19.11
N GLU A 214 11.85 7.63 -20.41
CA GLU A 214 11.71 8.92 -21.07
C GLU A 214 10.42 8.96 -21.90
N VAL A 215 9.93 10.17 -22.19
CA VAL A 215 8.78 10.35 -23.09
C VAL A 215 9.12 9.75 -24.46
N GLY A 216 8.22 8.92 -24.98
CA GLY A 216 8.43 8.17 -26.22
C GLY A 216 8.99 6.76 -26.04
N ASP A 217 9.45 6.39 -24.85
CA ASP A 217 9.86 5.01 -24.59
C ASP A 217 8.69 4.04 -24.68
N VAL A 218 8.95 2.89 -25.28
CA VAL A 218 8.00 1.78 -25.35
C VAL A 218 8.27 0.83 -24.21
N LEU A 219 7.26 0.57 -23.41
CA LEU A 219 7.27 -0.35 -22.28
C LEU A 219 6.64 -1.67 -22.67
N LYS A 220 7.16 -2.77 -22.13
CA LYS A 220 6.51 -4.08 -22.15
C LYS A 220 5.63 -4.22 -20.92
N ALA A 221 4.65 -5.13 -20.97
CA ALA A 221 3.90 -5.51 -19.76
C ALA A 221 4.87 -5.97 -18.65
N GLY A 222 4.67 -5.46 -17.43
CA GLY A 222 5.55 -5.71 -16.31
C GLY A 222 6.75 -4.78 -16.19
N ASP A 223 7.01 -3.91 -17.17
CA ASP A 223 8.10 -2.93 -17.06
C ASP A 223 7.84 -1.91 -15.95
N PRO A 224 8.89 -1.52 -15.20
CA PRO A 224 8.75 -0.54 -14.14
C PRO A 224 8.47 0.86 -14.69
N VAL A 225 7.46 1.52 -14.14
CA VAL A 225 7.11 2.92 -14.45
C VAL A 225 7.53 3.86 -13.33
N GLY A 226 7.65 3.37 -12.09
CA GLY A 226 8.09 4.19 -10.96
C GLY A 226 8.12 3.42 -9.63
N LEU A 227 8.47 4.14 -8.58
CA LEU A 227 8.44 3.67 -7.19
C LEU A 227 7.49 4.54 -6.37
N MET A 228 6.81 3.92 -5.43
CA MET A 228 6.08 4.62 -4.38
C MET A 228 7.04 5.29 -3.40
N GLY A 229 6.55 6.23 -2.61
CA GLY A 229 7.30 6.85 -1.53
C GLY A 229 7.74 5.83 -0.46
N GLY A 230 8.72 6.24 0.36
CA GLY A 230 9.10 5.51 1.57
C GLY A 230 8.37 6.07 2.80
N ALA A 231 8.47 5.39 3.95
CA ALA A 231 7.90 5.84 5.21
C ALA A 231 8.41 7.24 5.67
N GLU A 232 9.49 7.73 5.07
CA GLU A 232 10.06 9.06 5.31
C GLU A 232 9.66 10.10 4.25
N ALA A 233 8.93 9.72 3.19
CA ALA A 233 8.45 10.70 2.21
C ALA A 233 7.48 11.65 2.92
N PRO A 234 7.71 12.97 2.89
CA PRO A 234 6.85 13.89 3.60
C PRO A 234 5.44 13.82 3.03
N ALA A 235 4.46 13.57 3.90
CA ALA A 235 3.03 13.52 3.61
C ALA A 235 2.49 14.80 2.92
N GLN A 236 3.34 15.80 2.73
CA GLN A 236 3.02 17.08 2.11
C GLN A 236 2.95 17.04 0.57
N GLU A 237 3.50 15.98 -0.07
CA GLU A 237 3.49 15.89 -1.54
C GLU A 237 2.14 15.47 -2.13
N PHE A 238 1.24 14.91 -1.33
CA PHE A 238 0.00 14.29 -1.81
C PHE A 238 -1.29 14.97 -1.35
N GLY A 239 -1.21 16.08 -0.67
CA GLY A 239 -2.37 16.70 -0.04
C GLY A 239 -2.94 15.88 1.13
N SER A 240 -3.72 16.53 2.00
CA SER A 240 -4.21 15.94 3.26
C SER A 240 -5.12 14.71 3.08
N GLN A 241 -5.75 14.57 1.92
CA GLN A 241 -6.67 13.47 1.64
C GLN A 241 -5.95 12.15 1.36
N PHE A 242 -4.85 12.19 0.59
CA PHE A 242 -4.03 11.01 0.37
C PHE A 242 -3.38 10.51 1.66
N VAL A 243 -3.05 11.43 2.58
CA VAL A 243 -2.54 11.05 3.90
C VAL A 243 -3.59 10.30 4.72
N ALA A 244 -4.86 10.72 4.67
CA ALA A 244 -5.94 10.03 5.37
C ALA A 244 -6.18 8.62 4.80
N ASP A 245 -6.08 8.47 3.47
CA ASP A 245 -6.20 7.16 2.80
C ASP A 245 -5.01 6.25 3.13
N ALA A 246 -3.79 6.80 3.17
CA ALA A 246 -2.60 6.07 3.57
C ALA A 246 -2.68 5.60 5.03
N ALA A 247 -3.26 6.40 5.92
CA ALA A 247 -3.45 6.02 7.32
C ALA A 247 -4.38 4.81 7.49
N GLN A 248 -5.43 4.68 6.65
CA GLN A 248 -6.27 3.49 6.63
C GLN A 248 -5.51 2.24 6.15
N GLY A 249 -4.57 2.42 5.21
CA GLY A 249 -3.70 1.35 4.74
C GLY A 249 -2.61 0.95 5.74
N ALA A 250 -2.27 1.81 6.71
CA ALA A 250 -1.20 1.57 7.67
C ALA A 250 -1.48 0.38 8.60
N GLU A 251 -2.75 0.09 8.91
CA GLU A 251 -3.13 -1.10 9.67
C GLU A 251 -2.73 -2.41 8.95
N ALA A 252 -2.62 -2.37 7.62
CA ALA A 252 -2.15 -3.47 6.79
C ALA A 252 -0.64 -3.38 6.42
N GLY A 253 0.12 -2.50 7.09
CA GLY A 253 1.53 -2.24 6.76
C GLY A 253 1.72 -1.44 5.46
N ARG A 254 0.69 -0.74 5.00
CA ARG A 254 0.67 0.09 3.79
C ARG A 254 0.54 1.55 4.21
N SER A 255 1.47 2.38 3.77
CA SER A 255 1.55 3.80 4.16
C SER A 255 1.48 4.77 2.97
N GLU A 256 1.54 4.25 1.75
CA GLU A 256 1.57 5.04 0.53
C GLU A 256 0.35 4.76 -0.32
N THR A 257 -0.06 5.71 -1.14
CA THR A 257 -1.20 5.54 -2.04
C THR A 257 -0.85 5.84 -3.48
N LEU A 258 -1.18 4.89 -4.38
CA LEU A 258 -1.11 5.08 -5.81
C LEU A 258 -2.51 5.47 -6.33
N TYR A 259 -2.58 6.55 -7.09
CA TYR A 259 -3.76 6.87 -7.88
C TYR A 259 -3.63 6.26 -9.27
N LEU A 260 -4.63 5.49 -9.68
CA LEU A 260 -4.72 4.84 -10.98
C LEU A 260 -5.98 5.27 -11.71
N GLU A 261 -5.82 5.88 -12.89
CA GLU A 261 -6.94 6.28 -13.75
C GLU A 261 -6.77 5.71 -15.15
N LEU A 262 -7.85 5.24 -15.74
CA LEU A 262 -7.91 4.76 -17.13
C LEU A 262 -8.84 5.66 -17.93
N ARG A 263 -8.43 6.01 -19.15
CA ARG A 263 -9.21 6.89 -20.03
C ARG A 263 -9.26 6.34 -21.45
N GLN A 264 -10.36 6.67 -22.15
CA GLN A 264 -10.47 6.54 -23.60
C GLN A 264 -10.84 7.91 -24.17
N GLY A 265 -9.90 8.52 -24.88
CA GLY A 265 -10.05 9.92 -25.31
C GLY A 265 -10.28 10.87 -24.12
N ASN A 266 -11.42 11.53 -24.09
CA ASN A 266 -11.81 12.45 -23.02
C ASN A 266 -12.63 11.79 -21.90
N GLU A 267 -12.98 10.51 -22.04
CA GLU A 267 -13.83 9.81 -21.07
C GLU A 267 -12.99 8.98 -20.11
N THR A 268 -13.35 9.02 -18.83
CA THR A 268 -12.74 8.18 -17.79
C THR A 268 -13.47 6.85 -17.73
N LEU A 269 -12.70 5.76 -17.67
CA LEU A 269 -13.22 4.40 -17.59
C LEU A 269 -13.10 3.87 -16.16
N ASP A 270 -14.04 3.00 -15.77
CA ASP A 270 -13.93 2.31 -14.48
C ASP A 270 -12.82 1.25 -14.56
N PRO A 271 -11.76 1.35 -13.75
CA PRO A 271 -10.73 0.35 -13.71
C PRO A 271 -11.23 -1.05 -13.31
N ALA A 272 -12.37 -1.16 -12.60
CA ALA A 272 -12.95 -2.45 -12.20
C ALA A 272 -13.31 -3.34 -13.40
N ASP A 273 -13.62 -2.72 -14.54
CA ASP A 273 -13.91 -3.45 -15.77
C ASP A 273 -12.64 -4.06 -16.44
N TRP A 274 -11.46 -3.60 -16.04
CA TRP A 274 -10.19 -3.92 -16.70
C TRP A 274 -9.26 -4.79 -15.85
N PHE A 275 -9.21 -4.52 -14.55
CA PHE A 275 -8.27 -5.16 -13.65
C PHE A 275 -8.87 -6.33 -12.88
N VAL A 276 -8.11 -7.40 -12.78
CA VAL A 276 -8.43 -8.50 -11.88
C VAL A 276 -7.97 -8.12 -10.47
N LEU A 277 -8.92 -7.95 -9.57
CA LEU A 277 -8.62 -7.90 -8.14
C LEU A 277 -8.33 -9.34 -7.71
N ASN A 278 -7.06 -9.69 -7.52
CA ASN A 278 -6.72 -10.98 -6.93
C ASN A 278 -7.46 -11.10 -5.59
N PRO A 279 -8.28 -12.16 -5.37
CA PRO A 279 -8.80 -12.40 -4.05
C PRO A 279 -7.59 -12.52 -3.10
N VAL A 280 -7.62 -11.80 -1.99
CA VAL A 280 -6.67 -11.99 -0.89
C VAL A 280 -6.71 -13.49 -0.59
N VAL A 281 -5.64 -14.20 -0.89
CA VAL A 281 -5.50 -15.60 -0.48
C VAL A 281 -5.45 -15.55 1.04
N ASP A 282 -6.56 -15.91 1.67
CA ASP A 282 -6.63 -16.06 3.13
C ASP A 282 -5.71 -17.23 3.50
N PRO A 283 -4.61 -17.01 4.23
CA PRO A 283 -3.65 -18.06 4.56
C PRO A 283 -4.18 -19.08 5.59
N GLN A 284 -5.49 -19.13 5.84
CA GLN A 284 -6.12 -20.02 6.82
C GLN A 284 -7.03 -21.10 6.22
N GLN A 285 -6.89 -21.43 4.93
CA GLN A 285 -7.57 -22.59 4.35
C GLN A 285 -6.54 -23.59 3.80
N ASP A 286 -5.81 -24.25 4.72
CA ASP A 286 -5.26 -25.59 4.55
C ASP A 286 -5.16 -26.25 5.93
#